data_3c1b136b5ee43a19c7d225582debb98b
#
_entry.id   3c1b136b5ee43a19c7d225582debb98b
#
_cell.length_a   1.000
_cell.length_b   1.000
_cell.length_c   1.000
_cell.angle_alpha   90.00
_cell.angle_beta   90.00
_cell.angle_gamma   90.00
#
_symmetry.space_group_name_H-M   'P 1'
#
loop_
_entity.id
_entity.type
_entity.pdbx_description
1 polymer ?
#
loop_
_entity_poly.entity_id
_entity_poly.type
_entity_poly.pdbx_seq_one_letter_code
_entity_poly.pdbx_strand_id
1 'polypeptide(L)'
;MPYERKIINDPVFGFINIPKGLLYDIVRHPLLQRLTRIKQVGLSSVVYPGAQHTRFQHSLGAFHLMSEAITQLASKGNFIFDSEAEAVQAAILLHDIGHGPFSHVLEDTIVKGVSHEELSLIHISEPTR
;
A
#
# COMPACT_ATOMS: atom_id res chain seq x y z
N MET A 1 -23.75 8.96 -11.07
CA MET A 1 -22.55 9.14 -11.88
C MET A 1 -21.69 7.91 -11.81
N PRO A 2 -21.40 7.28 -12.94
CA PRO A 2 -20.54 6.12 -12.90
C PRO A 2 -19.12 6.57 -12.49
N TYR A 3 -18.66 6.08 -11.37
CA TYR A 3 -17.27 6.27 -10.99
C TYR A 3 -16.41 5.42 -11.91
N GLU A 4 -15.48 6.05 -12.58
CA GLU A 4 -14.48 5.30 -13.31
C GLU A 4 -13.57 4.62 -12.29
N ARG A 5 -13.33 3.33 -12.52
CA ARG A 5 -12.51 2.52 -11.63
C ARG A 5 -11.45 1.79 -12.42
N LYS A 6 -10.29 1.66 -11.84
CA LYS A 6 -9.27 0.77 -12.35
C LYS A 6 -9.38 -0.56 -11.62
N ILE A 7 -9.37 -1.66 -12.37
CA ILE A 7 -9.44 -3.01 -11.79
C ILE A 7 -8.05 -3.61 -11.85
N ILE A 8 -7.57 -4.08 -10.71
CA ILE A 8 -6.28 -4.78 -10.61
C ILE A 8 -6.59 -6.20 -10.14
N ASN A 9 -6.04 -7.18 -10.84
CA ASN A 9 -6.22 -8.58 -10.48
C ASN A 9 -5.18 -8.97 -9.45
N ASP A 10 -5.65 -9.44 -8.30
CA ASP A 10 -4.80 -9.89 -7.19
C ASP A 10 -5.03 -11.39 -6.96
N PRO A 11 -3.96 -12.18 -6.76
CA PRO A 11 -4.11 -13.63 -6.59
C PRO A 11 -4.86 -14.05 -5.33
N VAL A 12 -4.91 -13.20 -4.29
CA VAL A 12 -5.61 -13.51 -3.04
C VAL A 12 -7.03 -12.98 -3.04
N PHE A 13 -7.22 -11.73 -3.44
CA PHE A 13 -8.52 -11.04 -3.33
C PHE A 13 -9.30 -10.97 -4.64
N GLY A 14 -8.71 -11.45 -5.74
CA GLY A 14 -9.34 -11.35 -7.05
C GLY A 14 -9.25 -9.93 -7.60
N PHE A 15 -10.40 -9.37 -7.99
CA PHE A 15 -10.40 -8.03 -8.58
C PHE A 15 -10.47 -6.96 -7.50
N ILE A 16 -9.46 -6.10 -7.48
CA ILE A 16 -9.42 -4.94 -6.59
C ILE A 16 -9.80 -3.72 -7.39
N ASN A 17 -10.85 -3.02 -6.95
CA ASN A 17 -11.34 -1.80 -7.61
C ASN A 17 -10.72 -0.57 -6.98
N ILE A 18 -10.09 0.26 -7.79
CA ILE A 18 -9.48 1.51 -7.34
C ILE A 18 -10.23 2.66 -8.00
N PRO A 19 -10.89 3.54 -7.21
CA PRO A 19 -11.57 4.70 -7.78
C PRO A 19 -10.56 5.62 -8.46
N LYS A 20 -10.89 6.14 -9.63
CA LYS A 20 -10.06 7.13 -10.30
C LYS A 20 -10.07 8.43 -9.51
N GLY A 21 -8.96 9.16 -9.58
CA GLY A 21 -8.72 10.37 -8.80
C GLY A 21 -7.50 10.21 -7.93
N LEU A 22 -7.57 10.70 -6.70
CA LEU A 22 -6.42 10.68 -5.79
C LEU A 22 -5.86 9.28 -5.57
N LEU A 23 -6.71 8.30 -5.28
CA LEU A 23 -6.25 6.94 -4.97
C LEU A 23 -5.60 6.28 -6.19
N TYR A 24 -6.17 6.48 -7.37
CA TYR A 24 -5.59 5.96 -8.60
C TYR A 24 -4.25 6.63 -8.90
N ASP A 25 -4.15 7.93 -8.68
CA ASP A 25 -2.90 8.68 -8.88
C ASP A 25 -1.81 8.20 -7.92
N ILE A 26 -2.17 7.90 -6.67
CA ILE A 26 -1.23 7.34 -5.69
C ILE A 26 -0.72 5.97 -6.16
N VAL A 27 -1.61 5.10 -6.62
CA VAL A 27 -1.22 3.76 -7.10
C VAL A 27 -0.25 3.86 -8.28
N ARG A 28 -0.47 4.82 -9.16
CA ARG A 28 0.39 5.04 -10.34
C ARG A 28 1.69 5.74 -10.05
N HIS A 29 1.82 6.35 -8.86
CA HIS A 29 2.98 7.15 -8.53
C HIS A 29 4.26 6.29 -8.53
N PRO A 30 5.38 6.79 -9.08
CA PRO A 30 6.62 6.01 -9.15
C PRO A 30 7.11 5.50 -7.80
N LEU A 31 6.92 6.26 -6.72
CA LEU A 31 7.32 5.83 -5.37
C LEU A 31 6.54 4.60 -4.92
N LEU A 32 5.25 4.52 -5.25
CA LEU A 32 4.46 3.34 -4.93
C LEU A 32 4.76 2.19 -5.88
N GLN A 33 4.93 2.48 -7.16
CA GLN A 33 5.28 1.47 -8.17
C GLN A 33 6.63 0.82 -7.87
N ARG A 34 7.53 1.51 -7.19
CA ARG A 34 8.80 0.95 -6.73
C ARG A 34 8.59 -0.30 -5.88
N LEU A 35 7.50 -0.35 -5.12
CA LEU A 35 7.20 -1.50 -4.25
C LEU A 35 6.89 -2.78 -5.03
N THR A 36 6.62 -2.69 -6.34
CA THR A 36 6.44 -3.88 -7.19
C THR A 36 7.73 -4.69 -7.31
N ARG A 37 8.87 -4.08 -7.02
CA ARG A 37 10.20 -4.69 -7.12
C ARG A 37 10.75 -5.12 -5.77
N ILE A 38 9.98 -4.93 -4.69
CA ILE A 38 10.41 -5.25 -3.33
C ILE A 38 9.51 -6.35 -2.78
N LYS A 39 10.13 -7.51 -2.48
CA LYS A 39 9.40 -8.62 -1.90
C LYS A 39 9.10 -8.35 -0.43
N GLN A 40 7.90 -8.74 0.01
CA GLN A 40 7.42 -8.51 1.36
C GLN A 40 8.33 -9.15 2.40
N VAL A 41 8.76 -10.37 2.16
CA VAL A 41 9.56 -11.14 3.12
C VAL A 41 11.05 -11.21 2.77
N GLY A 42 11.49 -10.42 1.80
CA GLY A 42 12.91 -10.29 1.48
C GLY A 42 13.60 -11.62 1.16
N LEU A 43 14.66 -11.93 1.90
CA LEU A 43 15.44 -13.14 1.67
C LEU A 43 14.69 -14.44 1.97
N SER A 44 13.63 -14.39 2.75
CA SER A 44 12.81 -15.57 3.05
C SER A 44 12.22 -16.20 1.80
N SER A 45 12.05 -15.43 0.71
CA SER A 45 11.52 -15.95 -0.54
C SER A 45 12.45 -16.98 -1.19
N VAL A 46 13.72 -16.99 -0.83
CA VAL A 46 14.70 -17.99 -1.29
C VAL A 46 14.42 -19.35 -0.66
N VAL A 47 14.04 -19.34 0.63
CA VAL A 47 13.76 -20.57 1.40
C VAL A 47 12.31 -21.01 1.18
N TYR A 48 11.38 -20.08 1.09
CA TYR A 48 9.95 -20.34 0.91
C TYR A 48 9.52 -19.86 -0.47
N PRO A 49 9.55 -20.73 -1.50
CA PRO A 49 9.25 -20.30 -2.88
C PRO A 49 7.87 -19.69 -3.08
N GLY A 50 6.90 -20.03 -2.22
CA GLY A 50 5.56 -19.43 -2.27
C GLY A 50 5.52 -17.97 -1.77
N ALA A 51 6.56 -17.50 -1.08
CA ALA A 51 6.61 -16.16 -0.51
C ALA A 51 7.20 -15.15 -1.51
N GLN A 52 6.59 -15.06 -2.69
CA GLN A 52 7.05 -14.20 -3.78
C GLN A 52 6.30 -12.87 -3.87
N HIS A 53 5.26 -12.67 -3.07
CA HIS A 53 4.45 -11.45 -3.12
C HIS A 53 5.28 -10.20 -2.81
N THR A 54 4.92 -9.12 -3.48
CA THR A 54 5.61 -7.84 -3.34
C THR A 54 4.95 -6.97 -2.29
N ARG A 55 5.67 -5.93 -1.84
CA ARG A 55 5.09 -4.93 -0.95
C ARG A 55 3.95 -4.17 -1.62
N PHE A 56 4.01 -4.01 -2.95
CA PHE A 56 2.91 -3.42 -3.71
C PHE A 56 1.63 -4.25 -3.56
N GLN A 57 1.74 -5.58 -3.72
CA GLN A 57 0.60 -6.47 -3.53
C GLN A 57 0.05 -6.40 -2.11
N HIS A 58 0.93 -6.32 -1.11
CA HIS A 58 0.51 -6.15 0.28
C HIS A 58 -0.25 -4.85 0.48
N SER A 59 0.25 -3.74 -0.07
CA SER A 59 -0.41 -2.44 0.06
C SER A 59 -1.77 -2.42 -0.63
N LEU A 60 -1.88 -3.03 -1.81
CA LEU A 60 -3.17 -3.15 -2.51
C LEU A 60 -4.15 -4.04 -1.74
N GLY A 61 -3.67 -5.15 -1.18
CA GLY A 61 -4.50 -6.04 -0.36
C GLY A 61 -5.01 -5.33 0.88
N ALA A 62 -4.15 -4.58 1.56
CA ALA A 62 -4.53 -3.78 2.72
C ALA A 62 -5.56 -2.70 2.33
N PHE A 63 -5.37 -2.06 1.18
CA PHE A 63 -6.33 -1.10 0.63
C PHE A 63 -7.69 -1.75 0.41
N HIS A 64 -7.72 -2.94 -0.19
CA HIS A 64 -8.94 -3.68 -0.44
C HIS A 64 -9.68 -4.00 0.86
N LEU A 65 -8.96 -4.50 1.86
CA LEU A 65 -9.55 -4.81 3.17
C LEU A 65 -10.06 -3.56 3.87
N MET A 66 -9.35 -2.45 3.75
CA MET A 66 -9.80 -1.17 4.32
C MET A 66 -11.08 -0.70 3.63
N SER A 67 -11.18 -0.84 2.32
CA SER A 67 -12.38 -0.49 1.57
C SER A 67 -13.58 -1.33 2.00
N GLU A 68 -13.39 -2.63 2.22
CA GLU A 68 -14.43 -3.51 2.75
C GLU A 68 -14.83 -3.13 4.17
N ALA A 69 -13.85 -2.81 5.02
CA ALA A 69 -14.12 -2.39 6.39
C ALA A 69 -14.97 -1.10 6.43
N ILE A 70 -14.65 -0.13 5.60
CA ILE A 70 -15.42 1.11 5.47
C ILE A 70 -16.86 0.81 5.04
N THR A 71 -17.03 -0.05 4.05
CA THR A 71 -18.35 -0.46 3.57
C THR A 71 -19.16 -1.15 4.67
N GLN A 72 -18.54 -2.03 5.43
CA GLN A 72 -19.19 -2.74 6.54
C GLN A 72 -19.61 -1.79 7.65
N LEU A 73 -18.73 -0.87 8.03
CA LEU A 73 -19.05 0.12 9.05
C LEU A 73 -20.21 1.02 8.62
N ALA A 74 -20.22 1.45 7.37
CA ALA A 74 -21.32 2.27 6.83
C ALA A 74 -22.64 1.50 6.84
N SER A 75 -22.61 0.21 6.49
CA SER A 75 -23.82 -0.64 6.46
C SER A 75 -24.39 -0.86 7.86
N LYS A 76 -23.57 -0.74 8.90
CA LYS A 76 -23.98 -0.89 10.30
C LYS A 76 -24.46 0.41 10.93
N GLY A 77 -24.63 1.46 10.12
CA GLY A 77 -25.16 2.74 10.58
C GLY A 77 -24.11 3.76 11.02
N ASN A 78 -22.84 3.45 10.88
CA ASN A 78 -21.77 4.42 11.16
C ASN A 78 -21.60 5.36 9.97
N PHE A 79 -21.68 6.67 10.25
CA PHE A 79 -21.48 7.65 9.19
C PHE A 79 -19.99 7.92 9.00
N ILE A 80 -19.53 7.77 7.77
CA ILE A 80 -18.13 8.04 7.41
C ILE A 80 -18.14 9.01 6.23
N PHE A 81 -17.51 10.18 6.41
CA PHE A 81 -17.37 11.15 5.32
C PHE A 81 -16.50 10.57 4.22
N ASP A 82 -16.81 10.90 2.97
CA ASP A 82 -16.00 10.47 1.82
C ASP A 82 -14.56 10.92 1.95
N SER A 83 -14.33 12.13 2.48
CA SER A 83 -12.97 12.64 2.70
C SER A 83 -12.21 11.83 3.75
N GLU A 84 -12.88 11.36 4.79
CA GLU A 84 -12.26 10.50 5.80
C GLU A 84 -11.92 9.14 5.22
N ALA A 85 -12.84 8.55 4.46
CA ALA A 85 -12.62 7.27 3.81
C ALA A 85 -11.43 7.35 2.85
N GLU A 86 -11.38 8.39 2.03
CA GLU A 86 -10.28 8.59 1.08
C GLU A 86 -8.94 8.78 1.81
N ALA A 87 -8.93 9.56 2.89
CA ALA A 87 -7.72 9.80 3.66
C ALA A 87 -7.16 8.51 4.27
N VAL A 88 -8.02 7.67 4.84
CA VAL A 88 -7.60 6.39 5.42
C VAL A 88 -7.10 5.44 4.34
N GLN A 89 -7.77 5.38 3.21
CA GLN A 89 -7.36 4.56 2.08
C GLN A 89 -6.02 5.02 1.51
N ALA A 90 -5.80 6.33 1.39
CA ALA A 90 -4.53 6.88 0.96
C ALA A 90 -3.41 6.55 1.95
N ALA A 91 -3.69 6.67 3.25
CA ALA A 91 -2.71 6.36 4.28
C ALA A 91 -2.27 4.90 4.22
N ILE A 92 -3.20 3.97 4.01
CA ILE A 92 -2.87 2.54 3.94
C ILE A 92 -2.03 2.22 2.69
N LEU A 93 -2.31 2.89 1.57
CA LEU A 93 -1.50 2.73 0.36
C LEU A 93 -0.07 3.23 0.55
N LEU A 94 0.11 4.26 1.35
CA LEU A 94 1.40 4.92 1.52
C LEU A 94 2.23 4.39 2.69
N HIS A 95 1.68 3.51 3.53
CA HIS A 95 2.32 3.15 4.79
C HIS A 95 3.67 2.43 4.62
N ASP A 96 3.91 1.79 3.49
CA ASP A 96 5.14 1.03 3.24
C ASP A 96 6.12 1.70 2.27
N ILE A 97 5.89 2.93 1.84
CA ILE A 97 6.75 3.54 0.81
C ILE A 97 8.19 3.77 1.25
N GLY A 98 8.44 3.79 2.56
CA GLY A 98 9.79 3.93 3.08
C GLY A 98 10.62 2.66 3.10
N HIS A 99 10.02 1.51 2.79
CA HIS A 99 10.77 0.25 2.76
C HIS A 99 11.73 0.19 1.58
N GLY A 100 12.97 -0.25 1.87
CA GLY A 100 13.94 -0.62 0.86
C GLY A 100 13.95 -2.13 0.64
N PRO A 101 14.72 -2.62 -0.35
CA PRO A 101 14.97 -4.06 -0.51
C PRO A 101 15.57 -4.63 0.79
N PHE A 102 15.10 -5.81 1.21
CA PHE A 102 15.55 -6.47 2.44
C PHE A 102 15.38 -5.58 3.69
N SER A 103 14.27 -4.85 3.78
CA SER A 103 14.10 -3.73 4.70
C SER A 103 14.41 -4.04 6.16
N HIS A 104 13.95 -5.18 6.69
CA HIS A 104 14.21 -5.52 8.09
C HIS A 104 15.70 -5.79 8.36
N VAL A 105 16.38 -6.42 7.41
CA VAL A 105 17.82 -6.65 7.50
C VAL A 105 18.57 -5.31 7.45
N LEU A 106 18.19 -4.42 6.53
CA LEU A 106 18.83 -3.13 6.38
C LEU A 106 18.60 -2.21 7.58
N GLU A 107 17.40 -2.24 8.16
CA GLU A 107 17.12 -1.47 9.38
C GLU A 107 18.05 -1.84 10.52
N ASP A 108 18.32 -3.13 10.69
CA ASP A 108 19.15 -3.63 11.78
C ASP A 108 20.64 -3.50 11.51
N THR A 109 21.07 -3.59 10.25
CA THR A 109 22.50 -3.73 9.93
C THR A 109 23.14 -2.50 9.30
N ILE A 110 22.40 -1.77 8.45
CA ILE A 110 22.96 -0.69 7.65
C ILE A 110 22.38 0.67 8.03
N VAL A 111 21.05 0.77 8.19
CA VAL A 111 20.35 2.03 8.47
C VAL A 111 19.92 2.02 9.93
N LYS A 112 20.91 2.12 10.83
CA LYS A 112 20.63 2.12 12.27
C LYS A 112 19.97 3.41 12.69
N GLY A 113 18.92 3.31 13.51
CA GLY A 113 18.23 4.45 14.09
C GLY A 113 17.16 5.08 13.21
N VAL A 114 16.93 4.54 12.02
CA VAL A 114 15.89 5.01 11.11
C VAL A 114 14.96 3.87 10.77
N SER A 115 13.69 3.98 11.16
CA SER A 115 12.68 2.97 10.86
C SER A 115 12.08 3.19 9.48
N HIS A 116 11.37 2.17 8.97
CA HIS A 116 10.67 2.31 7.68
C HIS A 116 9.57 3.37 7.74
N GLU A 117 8.96 3.59 8.90
CA GLU A 117 7.98 4.66 9.08
C GLU A 117 8.62 6.03 8.91
N GLU A 118 9.82 6.24 9.46
CA GLU A 118 10.55 7.49 9.29
C GLU A 118 10.93 7.71 7.83
N LEU A 119 11.38 6.67 7.15
CA LEU A 119 11.69 6.75 5.71
C LEU A 119 10.46 7.07 4.89
N SER A 120 9.31 6.50 5.25
CA SER A 120 8.05 6.82 4.58
C SER A 120 7.67 8.28 4.75
N LEU A 121 7.83 8.83 5.96
CA LEU A 121 7.56 10.23 6.22
C LEU A 121 8.49 11.15 5.43
N ILE A 122 9.75 10.80 5.29
CA ILE A 122 10.71 11.53 4.47
C ILE A 122 10.25 11.56 3.00
N HIS A 123 9.85 10.42 2.47
CA HIS A 123 9.38 10.32 1.07
C HIS A 123 8.10 11.13 0.84
N ILE A 124 7.19 11.14 1.81
CA ILE A 124 5.92 11.88 1.69
C ILE A 124 6.16 13.39 1.73
N SER A 125 7.09 13.85 2.57
CA SER A 125 7.34 15.28 2.75
C SER A 125 8.22 15.90 1.66
N GLU A 126 8.97 15.09 0.90
CA GLU A 126 9.79 15.60 -0.19
C GLU A 126 8.98 15.77 -1.47
N PRO A 127 9.23 16.86 -2.23
CA PRO A 127 8.56 17.01 -3.53
C PRO A 127 8.98 15.89 -4.47
N THR A 128 8.00 15.30 -5.12
CA THR A 128 8.24 14.25 -6.12
C THR A 128 8.80 14.85 -7.39
N ARG A 129 9.79 14.21 -7.92
CA ARG A 129 10.42 14.60 -9.17
C ARG A 129 10.19 13.53 -10.24
#